data_f8c430a97e6b03f47c455465802e6850
#
_entry.id   f8c430a97e6b03f47c455465802e6850
#
_cell.length_a   1.000
_cell.length_b   1.000
_cell.length_c   1.000
_cell.angle_alpha   90.00
_cell.angle_beta   90.00
_cell.angle_gamma   90.00
#
_symmetry.space_group_name_H-M   'P 1'
#
loop_
_entity.id
_entity.type
_entity.pdbx_description
1 polymer ?
#
loop_
_entity_poly.entity_id
_entity_poly.type
_entity_poly.pdbx_seq_one_letter_code
_entity_poly.pdbx_strand_id
1 'polypeptide(L)'
;PPKPPSPMFATYSPKTQDLLQRLNAFFDQHIYPNEARHHAELDALRRAGDVWQPMALIDELKVKARAAGLWNMFLPHAYKGQGGISNLDYAPLCEVMGRVSWSGEVFNCSAPDTGNMETLERYGTDAQKEQWLEPLLDGRIRSAFLMTEPAVASSDATNIQCSIVRDGDDYVINGTKWWSSGAGDPRCALYIVMGKTDPDG
;
A
#
# COMPACT_ATOMS: atom_id res chain seq x y z
N PRO A 1 -38.96 30.53 -6.22
CA PRO A 1 -38.22 30.12 -5.04
C PRO A 1 -36.75 29.88 -5.42
N PRO A 2 -35.76 30.37 -4.64
CA PRO A 2 -34.38 30.12 -4.93
C PRO A 2 -34.10 28.63 -4.86
N LYS A 3 -33.31 28.13 -5.83
CA LYS A 3 -32.82 26.76 -5.87
C LYS A 3 -32.06 26.47 -4.59
N PRO A 4 -32.34 25.37 -3.86
CA PRO A 4 -31.56 25.04 -2.68
C PRO A 4 -30.08 25.00 -3.04
N PRO A 5 -29.17 25.45 -2.18
CA PRO A 5 -27.74 25.36 -2.45
C PRO A 5 -27.39 23.91 -2.73
N SER A 6 -26.68 23.68 -3.82
CA SER A 6 -26.11 22.34 -4.10
C SER A 6 -25.33 21.90 -2.88
N PRO A 7 -25.47 20.67 -2.39
CA PRO A 7 -24.67 20.22 -1.28
C PRO A 7 -23.18 20.44 -1.63
N MET A 8 -22.46 21.12 -0.75
CA MET A 8 -21.06 21.53 -0.98
C MET A 8 -20.12 20.30 -1.04
N PHE A 9 -20.66 19.13 -0.73
CA PHE A 9 -19.95 17.85 -0.79
C PHE A 9 -20.83 16.84 -1.55
N ALA A 10 -20.20 16.10 -2.45
CA ALA A 10 -20.85 14.98 -3.13
C ALA A 10 -21.34 13.97 -2.07
N THR A 11 -22.58 13.51 -2.22
CA THR A 11 -23.06 12.37 -1.43
C THR A 11 -22.34 11.12 -1.89
N TYR A 12 -21.79 10.36 -0.94
CA TYR A 12 -21.11 9.10 -1.26
C TYR A 12 -22.06 8.12 -1.96
N SER A 13 -21.51 7.32 -2.85
CA SER A 13 -22.29 6.26 -3.53
C SER A 13 -22.84 5.26 -2.50
N PRO A 14 -23.95 4.54 -2.81
CA PRO A 14 -24.46 3.49 -1.92
C PRO A 14 -23.41 2.43 -1.59
N LYS A 15 -22.52 2.10 -2.53
CA LYS A 15 -21.39 1.18 -2.33
C LYS A 15 -20.43 1.72 -1.28
N THR A 16 -20.07 3.00 -1.35
CA THR A 16 -19.17 3.65 -0.38
C THR A 16 -19.82 3.71 1.00
N GLN A 17 -21.13 4.01 1.07
CA GLN A 17 -21.85 4.05 2.34
C GLN A 17 -21.87 2.67 3.03
N ASP A 18 -22.11 1.59 2.28
CA ASP A 18 -22.03 0.22 2.79
C ASP A 18 -20.61 -0.14 3.28
N LEU A 19 -19.59 0.18 2.47
CA LEU A 19 -18.19 -0.06 2.86
C LEU A 19 -17.81 0.72 4.11
N LEU A 20 -18.21 1.99 4.24
CA LEU A 20 -17.97 2.81 5.43
C LEU A 20 -18.64 2.23 6.68
N GLN A 21 -19.88 1.77 6.55
CA GLN A 21 -20.59 1.14 7.67
C GLN A 21 -19.84 -0.11 8.15
N ARG A 22 -19.46 -1.01 7.23
CA ARG A 22 -18.72 -2.23 7.56
C ARG A 22 -17.32 -1.94 8.11
N LEU A 23 -16.63 -0.95 7.54
CA LEU A 23 -15.30 -0.56 7.97
C LEU A 23 -15.33 0.06 9.39
N ASN A 24 -16.26 0.94 9.68
CA ASN A 24 -16.42 1.49 11.05
C ASN A 24 -16.76 0.39 12.05
N ALA A 25 -17.68 -0.52 11.72
CA ALA A 25 -17.99 -1.65 12.59
C ALA A 25 -16.77 -2.56 12.83
N PHE A 26 -15.93 -2.76 11.81
CA PHE A 26 -14.68 -3.51 11.96
C PHE A 26 -13.68 -2.80 12.87
N PHE A 27 -13.58 -1.47 12.76
CA PHE A 27 -12.74 -0.66 13.65
C PHE A 27 -13.17 -0.79 15.10
N ASP A 28 -14.48 -0.64 15.38
CA ASP A 28 -15.02 -0.75 16.74
C ASP A 28 -14.80 -2.15 17.35
N GLN A 29 -14.95 -3.19 16.54
CA GLN A 29 -14.87 -4.58 17.01
C GLN A 29 -13.44 -5.14 17.05
N HIS A 30 -12.55 -4.68 16.17
CA HIS A 30 -11.28 -5.36 15.95
C HIS A 30 -10.04 -4.46 15.95
N ILE A 31 -10.15 -3.17 15.58
CA ILE A 31 -8.99 -2.30 15.54
C ILE A 31 -8.78 -1.62 16.89
N TYR A 32 -9.72 -0.81 17.34
CA TYR A 32 -9.59 -0.06 18.61
C TYR A 32 -9.33 -0.95 19.82
N PRO A 33 -10.02 -2.10 20.02
CA PRO A 33 -9.74 -2.96 21.17
C PRO A 33 -8.34 -3.59 21.16
N ASN A 34 -7.66 -3.61 20.01
CA ASN A 34 -6.35 -4.24 19.85
C ASN A 34 -5.17 -3.23 19.85
N GLU A 35 -5.39 -1.94 20.03
CA GLU A 35 -4.31 -0.95 20.05
C GLU A 35 -3.25 -1.26 21.14
N ALA A 36 -3.68 -1.59 22.32
CA ALA A 36 -2.76 -1.96 23.41
C ALA A 36 -1.95 -3.23 23.09
N ARG A 37 -2.59 -4.23 22.48
CA ARG A 37 -1.92 -5.47 22.05
C ARG A 37 -0.89 -5.17 20.94
N HIS A 38 -1.25 -4.34 19.96
CA HIS A 38 -0.33 -3.91 18.90
C HIS A 38 0.92 -3.26 19.48
N HIS A 39 0.75 -2.31 20.42
CA HIS A 39 1.90 -1.65 21.06
C HIS A 39 2.77 -2.66 21.81
N ALA A 40 2.17 -3.61 22.52
CA ALA A 40 2.91 -4.62 23.29
C ALA A 40 3.71 -5.56 22.37
N GLU A 41 3.14 -6.03 21.24
CA GLU A 41 3.84 -6.84 20.26
C GLU A 41 4.99 -6.06 19.62
N LEU A 42 4.76 -4.80 19.20
CA LEU A 42 5.80 -3.94 18.62
C LEU A 42 6.95 -3.68 19.58
N ASP A 43 6.65 -3.41 20.86
CA ASP A 43 7.68 -3.21 21.88
C ASP A 43 8.46 -4.49 22.20
N ALA A 44 7.83 -5.66 22.08
CA ALA A 44 8.53 -6.94 22.20
C ALA A 44 9.52 -7.13 21.04
N LEU A 45 9.13 -6.83 19.80
CA LEU A 45 10.00 -6.88 18.62
C LEU A 45 11.17 -5.88 18.74
N ARG A 46 10.90 -4.67 19.21
CA ARG A 46 11.95 -3.64 19.46
C ARG A 46 12.98 -4.12 20.49
N ARG A 47 12.51 -4.72 21.58
CA ARG A 47 13.43 -5.27 22.61
C ARG A 47 14.25 -6.46 22.11
N ALA A 48 13.68 -7.24 21.20
CA ALA A 48 14.39 -8.34 20.54
C ALA A 48 15.38 -7.87 19.47
N GLY A 49 15.34 -6.59 19.07
CA GLY A 49 16.16 -6.04 17.98
C GLY A 49 15.68 -6.46 16.60
N ASP A 50 14.45 -6.93 16.47
CA ASP A 50 13.89 -7.48 15.21
C ASP A 50 12.56 -6.82 14.84
N VAL A 51 12.60 -5.52 14.59
CA VAL A 51 11.42 -4.69 14.29
C VAL A 51 10.78 -4.99 12.93
N TRP A 52 11.43 -5.77 12.10
CA TRP A 52 10.95 -6.09 10.76
C TRP A 52 10.08 -7.36 10.71
N GLN A 53 9.99 -8.09 11.80
CA GLN A 53 9.15 -9.30 11.83
C GLN A 53 7.66 -8.95 11.77
N PRO A 54 6.87 -9.74 11.03
CA PRO A 54 5.42 -9.63 11.02
C PRO A 54 4.83 -9.81 12.41
N MET A 55 3.82 -9.03 12.74
CA MET A 55 3.08 -9.17 14.00
C MET A 55 1.92 -10.16 13.84
N ALA A 56 1.80 -11.10 14.77
CA ALA A 56 0.72 -12.10 14.76
C ALA A 56 -0.68 -11.44 14.77
N LEU A 57 -0.84 -10.36 15.49
CA LEU A 57 -2.08 -9.59 15.51
C LEU A 57 -2.51 -9.14 14.11
N ILE A 58 -1.57 -8.60 13.31
CA ILE A 58 -1.89 -8.10 11.98
C ILE A 58 -2.39 -9.25 11.09
N ASP A 59 -1.72 -10.41 11.14
CA ASP A 59 -2.12 -11.57 10.33
C ASP A 59 -3.48 -12.14 10.75
N GLU A 60 -3.78 -12.18 12.04
CA GLU A 60 -5.12 -12.56 12.55
C GLU A 60 -6.20 -11.59 12.03
N LEU A 61 -5.94 -10.29 12.03
CA LEU A 61 -6.89 -9.28 11.59
C LEU A 61 -7.08 -9.28 10.06
N LYS A 62 -6.04 -9.59 9.28
CA LYS A 62 -6.15 -9.78 7.82
C LYS A 62 -7.18 -10.86 7.45
N VAL A 63 -7.19 -11.97 8.16
CA VAL A 63 -8.19 -13.03 7.94
C VAL A 63 -9.60 -12.51 8.16
N LYS A 64 -9.82 -11.74 9.23
CA LYS A 64 -11.13 -11.15 9.54
C LYS A 64 -11.53 -10.08 8.51
N ALA A 65 -10.59 -9.23 8.09
CA ALA A 65 -10.84 -8.20 7.08
C ALA A 65 -11.26 -8.81 5.73
N ARG A 66 -10.62 -9.91 5.31
CA ARG A 66 -11.02 -10.67 4.12
C ARG A 66 -12.43 -11.23 4.25
N ALA A 67 -12.74 -11.88 5.37
CA ALA A 67 -14.07 -12.43 5.64
C ALA A 67 -15.15 -11.34 5.66
N ALA A 68 -14.82 -10.13 6.10
CA ALA A 68 -15.70 -8.97 6.09
C ALA A 68 -15.81 -8.29 4.70
N GLY A 69 -15.10 -8.76 3.66
CA GLY A 69 -15.07 -8.14 2.34
C GLY A 69 -14.42 -6.74 2.33
N LEU A 70 -13.47 -6.50 3.25
CA LEU A 70 -12.72 -5.25 3.40
C LEU A 70 -11.25 -5.47 3.00
N TRP A 71 -11.03 -5.97 1.78
CA TRP A 71 -9.71 -6.33 1.29
C TRP A 71 -9.42 -5.68 -0.07
N ASN A 72 -8.21 -5.16 -0.27
CA ASN A 72 -7.79 -4.51 -1.52
C ASN A 72 -8.72 -3.37 -1.99
N MET A 73 -9.29 -2.62 -1.06
CA MET A 73 -10.24 -1.55 -1.38
C MET A 73 -9.62 -0.39 -2.16
N PHE A 74 -8.29 -0.29 -2.19
CA PHE A 74 -7.56 0.78 -2.87
C PHE A 74 -7.57 0.66 -4.40
N LEU A 75 -7.69 -0.55 -4.95
CA LEU A 75 -7.45 -0.83 -6.37
C LEU A 75 -8.55 -0.22 -7.25
N PRO A 76 -8.25 0.79 -8.10
CA PRO A 76 -9.27 1.52 -8.86
C PRO A 76 -9.85 0.70 -10.02
N HIS A 77 -9.04 -0.14 -10.65
CA HIS A 77 -9.48 -1.05 -11.70
C HIS A 77 -9.67 -2.45 -11.12
N ALA A 78 -10.73 -3.12 -11.55
CA ALA A 78 -10.96 -4.50 -11.11
C ALA A 78 -9.97 -5.45 -11.77
N TYR A 79 -9.26 -6.23 -10.94
CA TYR A 79 -8.37 -7.29 -11.38
C TYR A 79 -8.82 -8.62 -10.77
N LYS A 80 -9.20 -9.59 -11.60
CA LYS A 80 -9.69 -10.92 -11.17
C LYS A 80 -10.74 -10.85 -10.05
N GLY A 81 -11.67 -9.89 -10.15
CA GLY A 81 -12.76 -9.71 -9.18
C GLY A 81 -12.41 -8.92 -7.92
N GLN A 82 -11.18 -8.44 -7.78
CA GLN A 82 -10.74 -7.58 -6.67
C GLN A 82 -10.69 -6.10 -7.11
N GLY A 83 -10.93 -5.17 -6.18
CA GLY A 83 -10.88 -3.73 -6.47
C GLY A 83 -12.14 -3.21 -7.17
N GLY A 84 -11.95 -2.29 -8.13
CA GLY A 84 -13.04 -1.62 -8.84
C GLY A 84 -13.75 -0.57 -7.98
N ILE A 85 -13.00 0.13 -7.14
CA ILE A 85 -13.46 1.25 -6.32
C ILE A 85 -12.75 2.51 -6.81
N SER A 86 -13.54 3.52 -7.23
CA SER A 86 -12.97 4.79 -7.68
C SER A 86 -12.21 5.50 -6.56
N ASN A 87 -11.25 6.37 -6.91
CA ASN A 87 -10.54 7.18 -5.92
C ASN A 87 -11.48 8.06 -5.09
N LEU A 88 -12.58 8.54 -5.69
CA LEU A 88 -13.61 9.30 -4.98
C LEU A 88 -14.32 8.44 -3.92
N ASP A 89 -14.62 7.20 -4.24
CA ASP A 89 -15.26 6.26 -3.31
C ASP A 89 -14.28 5.73 -2.25
N TYR A 90 -12.99 5.62 -2.59
CA TYR A 90 -11.95 5.15 -1.68
C TYR A 90 -11.50 6.21 -0.66
N ALA A 91 -11.54 7.50 -1.02
CA ALA A 91 -11.05 8.58 -0.17
C ALA A 91 -11.66 8.57 1.26
N PRO A 92 -12.98 8.44 1.47
CA PRO A 92 -13.55 8.38 2.82
C PRO A 92 -13.18 7.10 3.58
N LEU A 93 -12.84 6.01 2.88
CA LEU A 93 -12.32 4.78 3.53
C LEU A 93 -10.91 5.01 4.05
N CYS A 94 -10.07 5.77 3.32
CA CYS A 94 -8.74 6.18 3.78
C CYS A 94 -8.83 7.02 5.07
N GLU A 95 -9.82 7.91 5.18
CA GLU A 95 -10.03 8.72 6.39
C GLU A 95 -10.30 7.83 7.61
N VAL A 96 -11.12 6.80 7.47
CA VAL A 96 -11.36 5.84 8.56
C VAL A 96 -10.10 5.04 8.88
N MET A 97 -9.43 4.48 7.89
CA MET A 97 -8.19 3.72 8.08
C MET A 97 -7.07 4.58 8.70
N GLY A 98 -6.98 5.85 8.32
CA GLY A 98 -5.98 6.78 8.84
C GLY A 98 -6.10 7.13 10.31
N ARG A 99 -7.20 6.77 11.00
CA ARG A 99 -7.36 7.00 12.45
C ARG A 99 -6.40 6.17 13.30
N VAL A 100 -5.96 5.01 12.76
CA VAL A 100 -4.99 4.13 13.43
C VAL A 100 -3.88 3.78 12.44
N SER A 101 -2.66 4.20 12.71
CA SER A 101 -1.54 4.22 11.75
C SER A 101 -1.16 2.86 11.15
N TRP A 102 -1.42 1.78 11.87
CA TRP A 102 -1.11 0.41 11.43
C TRP A 102 -2.27 -0.30 10.72
N SER A 103 -3.46 0.28 10.75
CA SER A 103 -4.67 -0.39 10.25
C SER A 103 -4.67 -0.66 8.75
N GLY A 104 -4.01 0.20 7.95
CA GLY A 104 -3.95 0.04 6.51
C GLY A 104 -3.42 -1.33 6.06
N GLU A 105 -2.46 -1.90 6.79
CA GLU A 105 -1.94 -3.23 6.48
C GLU A 105 -2.98 -4.33 6.70
N VAL A 106 -3.87 -4.18 7.68
CA VAL A 106 -4.94 -5.15 7.96
C VAL A 106 -5.85 -5.37 6.73
N PHE A 107 -6.03 -4.32 5.93
CA PHE A 107 -6.90 -4.34 4.74
C PHE A 107 -6.13 -4.50 3.43
N ASN A 108 -4.81 -4.75 3.49
CA ASN A 108 -3.89 -4.71 2.36
C ASN A 108 -3.95 -3.38 1.59
N CYS A 109 -4.13 -2.30 2.32
CA CYS A 109 -4.29 -0.94 1.80
C CYS A 109 -3.17 0.01 2.28
N SER A 110 -1.99 -0.52 2.61
CA SER A 110 -0.86 0.29 3.06
C SER A 110 0.14 0.58 1.94
N ALA A 111 0.73 1.76 1.97
CA ALA A 111 1.89 2.10 1.15
C ALA A 111 3.14 1.34 1.65
N PRO A 112 4.10 1.02 0.77
CA PRO A 112 4.13 1.30 -0.68
C PRO A 112 3.38 0.27 -1.54
N ASP A 113 2.87 -0.82 -0.96
CA ASP A 113 2.31 -1.93 -1.71
C ASP A 113 1.16 -1.51 -2.63
N THR A 114 0.28 -0.60 -2.18
CA THR A 114 -0.85 -0.13 -2.99
C THR A 114 -0.39 0.48 -4.32
N GLY A 115 0.57 1.42 -4.29
CA GLY A 115 1.10 2.03 -5.50
C GLY A 115 1.88 1.04 -6.38
N ASN A 116 2.60 0.11 -5.75
CA ASN A 116 3.35 -0.93 -6.47
C ASN A 116 2.41 -1.92 -7.17
N MET A 117 1.31 -2.31 -6.51
CA MET A 117 0.27 -3.14 -7.11
C MET A 117 -0.45 -2.44 -8.27
N GLU A 118 -0.77 -1.14 -8.14
CA GLU A 118 -1.33 -0.37 -9.25
C GLU A 118 -0.36 -0.26 -10.44
N THR A 119 0.93 -0.10 -10.17
CA THR A 119 1.96 -0.09 -11.22
C THR A 119 2.01 -1.42 -11.96
N LEU A 120 2.01 -2.53 -11.24
CA LEU A 120 1.98 -3.87 -11.83
C LEU A 120 0.69 -4.13 -12.60
N GLU A 121 -0.46 -3.70 -12.05
CA GLU A 121 -1.76 -3.86 -12.72
C GLU A 121 -1.78 -3.16 -14.07
N ARG A 122 -1.27 -1.93 -14.14
CA ARG A 122 -1.31 -1.10 -15.34
C ARG A 122 -0.25 -1.48 -16.38
N TYR A 123 0.96 -1.79 -15.94
CA TYR A 123 2.15 -1.85 -16.79
C TYR A 123 2.83 -3.22 -16.81
N GLY A 124 2.50 -4.10 -15.88
CA GLY A 124 3.08 -5.44 -15.81
C GLY A 124 2.60 -6.32 -16.97
N THR A 125 3.50 -7.17 -17.48
CA THR A 125 3.13 -8.28 -18.36
C THR A 125 2.29 -9.31 -17.60
N ASP A 126 1.59 -10.20 -18.30
CA ASP A 126 0.80 -11.26 -17.64
C ASP A 126 1.68 -12.13 -16.73
N ALA A 127 2.89 -12.47 -17.16
CA ALA A 127 3.84 -13.23 -16.34
C ALA A 127 4.27 -12.46 -15.08
N GLN A 128 4.50 -11.15 -15.17
CA GLN A 128 4.83 -10.31 -14.00
C GLN A 128 3.63 -10.16 -13.05
N LYS A 129 2.42 -10.07 -13.59
CA LYS A 129 1.20 -10.03 -12.78
C LYS A 129 1.00 -11.34 -12.03
N GLU A 130 1.16 -12.47 -12.68
CA GLU A 130 1.06 -13.78 -12.05
C GLU A 130 2.14 -13.96 -10.98
N GLN A 131 3.38 -13.59 -11.27
CA GLN A 131 4.51 -13.77 -10.38
C GLN A 131 4.50 -12.84 -9.18
N TRP A 132 4.08 -11.56 -9.36
CA TRP A 132 4.25 -10.51 -8.36
C TRP A 132 2.94 -9.87 -7.89
N LEU A 133 2.04 -9.50 -8.82
CA LEU A 133 0.79 -8.82 -8.45
C LEU A 133 -0.14 -9.73 -7.65
N GLU A 134 -0.34 -10.95 -8.10
CA GLU A 134 -1.25 -11.88 -7.41
C GLU A 134 -0.79 -12.20 -5.98
N PRO A 135 0.48 -12.52 -5.73
CA PRO A 135 0.97 -12.69 -4.35
C PRO A 135 0.86 -11.43 -3.50
N LEU A 136 1.03 -10.22 -4.08
CA LEU A 136 0.83 -8.95 -3.37
C LEU A 136 -0.66 -8.74 -3.04
N LEU A 137 -1.56 -8.96 -4.00
CA LEU A 137 -3.02 -8.87 -3.77
C LEU A 137 -3.49 -9.90 -2.73
N ASP A 138 -2.84 -11.05 -2.68
CA ASP A 138 -3.08 -12.06 -1.64
C ASP A 138 -2.42 -11.69 -0.29
N GLY A 139 -1.60 -10.64 -0.22
CA GLY A 139 -0.86 -10.29 0.98
C GLY A 139 0.14 -11.35 1.44
N ARG A 140 0.56 -12.26 0.55
CA ARG A 140 1.57 -13.29 0.82
C ARG A 140 2.99 -12.75 0.80
N ILE A 141 3.22 -11.72 -0.02
CA ILE A 141 4.48 -10.97 -0.11
C ILE A 141 4.22 -9.49 0.11
N ARG A 142 5.30 -8.76 0.35
CA ARG A 142 5.32 -7.30 0.42
C ARG A 142 6.27 -6.76 -0.64
N SER A 143 6.25 -5.44 -0.79
CA SER A 143 7.11 -4.73 -1.74
C SER A 143 7.68 -3.46 -1.13
N ALA A 144 8.68 -2.89 -1.78
CA ALA A 144 9.21 -1.57 -1.46
C ALA A 144 9.31 -0.69 -2.70
N PHE A 145 9.29 0.63 -2.49
CA PHE A 145 9.49 1.61 -3.52
C PHE A 145 10.77 2.38 -3.25
N LEU A 146 11.77 2.23 -4.14
CA LEU A 146 13.11 2.76 -3.98
C LEU A 146 13.24 4.05 -4.79
N MET A 147 12.83 5.18 -4.20
CA MET A 147 12.86 6.50 -4.82
C MET A 147 13.94 7.39 -4.19
N THR A 148 13.83 7.62 -2.88
CA THR A 148 14.60 8.63 -2.14
C THR A 148 16.09 8.34 -2.14
N GLU A 149 16.90 9.39 -2.37
CA GLU A 149 18.36 9.34 -2.38
C GLU A 149 18.93 10.30 -1.32
N PRO A 150 20.02 9.91 -0.61
CA PRO A 150 20.59 10.77 0.43
C PRO A 150 21.28 12.03 -0.09
N ALA A 151 21.75 12.01 -1.34
CA ALA A 151 22.60 13.06 -1.90
C ALA A 151 21.82 14.18 -2.59
N VAL A 152 20.53 13.97 -2.92
CA VAL A 152 19.73 14.90 -3.72
C VAL A 152 18.30 15.04 -3.19
N ALA A 153 17.64 16.14 -3.55
CA ALA A 153 16.22 16.36 -3.27
C ALA A 153 15.36 15.50 -4.20
N SER A 154 15.32 14.20 -3.95
CA SER A 154 14.73 13.18 -4.83
C SER A 154 13.19 13.12 -4.79
N SER A 155 12.54 13.97 -4.00
CA SER A 155 11.09 14.22 -4.11
C SER A 155 10.73 14.83 -5.46
N ASP A 156 11.64 15.61 -6.05
CA ASP A 156 11.63 15.94 -7.45
C ASP A 156 12.36 14.82 -8.21
N ALA A 157 11.59 14.00 -8.93
CA ALA A 157 12.12 12.85 -9.65
C ALA A 157 13.17 13.20 -10.71
N THR A 158 13.20 14.46 -11.18
CA THR A 158 14.23 14.93 -12.14
C THR A 158 15.62 15.02 -11.50
N ASN A 159 15.70 15.11 -10.16
CA ASN A 159 16.96 15.17 -9.42
C ASN A 159 17.59 13.79 -9.13
N ILE A 160 16.89 12.69 -9.41
CA ILE A 160 17.39 11.34 -9.13
C ILE A 160 18.70 11.10 -9.86
N GLN A 161 19.69 10.56 -9.16
CA GLN A 161 21.02 10.25 -9.68
C GLN A 161 21.26 8.75 -9.89
N CYS A 162 20.46 7.89 -9.28
CA CYS A 162 20.52 6.44 -9.53
C CYS A 162 20.39 6.16 -11.04
N SER A 163 21.38 5.49 -11.61
CA SER A 163 21.39 5.14 -13.03
C SER A 163 20.84 3.73 -13.25
N ILE A 164 20.13 3.55 -14.38
CA ILE A 164 19.66 2.26 -14.88
C ILE A 164 20.11 2.19 -16.34
N VAL A 165 21.24 1.54 -16.58
CA VAL A 165 21.88 1.48 -17.91
C VAL A 165 21.72 0.08 -18.49
N ARG A 166 21.29 -0.01 -19.74
CA ARG A 166 21.19 -1.29 -20.44
C ARG A 166 22.59 -1.83 -20.77
N ASP A 167 22.82 -3.10 -20.48
CA ASP A 167 24.05 -3.84 -20.84
C ASP A 167 23.63 -5.18 -21.49
N GLY A 168 23.59 -5.21 -22.82
CA GLY A 168 23.08 -6.36 -23.57
C GLY A 168 21.61 -6.64 -23.26
N ASP A 169 21.32 -7.80 -22.70
CA ASP A 169 19.98 -8.22 -22.28
C ASP A 169 19.67 -7.89 -20.81
N ASP A 170 20.64 -7.34 -20.08
CA ASP A 170 20.54 -6.96 -18.68
C ASP A 170 20.44 -5.44 -18.48
N TYR A 171 20.18 -5.04 -17.23
CA TYR A 171 20.25 -3.66 -16.77
C TYR A 171 21.18 -3.56 -15.57
N VAL A 172 22.13 -2.61 -15.62
CA VAL A 172 23.00 -2.27 -14.50
C VAL A 172 22.38 -1.11 -13.74
N ILE A 173 22.03 -1.36 -12.48
CA ILE A 173 21.49 -0.34 -11.57
C ILE A 173 22.61 0.10 -10.63
N ASN A 174 22.91 1.40 -10.61
CA ASN A 174 23.94 1.95 -9.75
C ASN A 174 23.48 3.22 -9.04
N GLY A 175 23.46 3.20 -7.71
CA GLY A 175 23.01 4.31 -6.87
C GLY A 175 22.80 3.89 -5.43
N THR A 176 22.43 4.86 -4.59
CA THR A 176 22.11 4.64 -3.18
C THR A 176 20.70 5.14 -2.89
N LYS A 177 19.87 4.29 -2.32
CA LYS A 177 18.52 4.61 -1.87
C LYS A 177 18.44 4.54 -0.35
N TRP A 178 17.59 5.37 0.25
CA TRP A 178 17.34 5.33 1.67
C TRP A 178 15.85 5.59 1.99
N TRP A 179 15.45 5.43 3.24
CA TRP A 179 14.06 5.63 3.69
C TRP A 179 13.03 4.78 2.93
N SER A 180 13.48 3.65 2.36
CA SER A 180 12.61 2.76 1.58
C SER A 180 11.78 1.88 2.52
N SER A 181 10.60 2.39 2.90
CA SER A 181 9.68 1.67 3.80
C SER A 181 9.36 0.28 3.27
N GLY A 182 9.42 -0.71 4.15
CA GLY A 182 9.16 -2.10 3.81
C GLY A 182 10.35 -2.89 3.26
N ALA A 183 11.47 -2.24 2.88
CA ALA A 183 12.63 -2.94 2.32
C ALA A 183 13.30 -3.94 3.28
N GLY A 184 13.16 -3.74 4.59
CA GLY A 184 13.66 -4.67 5.62
C GLY A 184 12.66 -5.73 6.06
N ASP A 185 11.44 -5.71 5.57
CA ASP A 185 10.43 -6.74 5.89
C ASP A 185 10.84 -8.07 5.25
N PRO A 186 10.91 -9.18 6.01
CA PRO A 186 11.31 -10.49 5.46
C PRO A 186 10.35 -11.02 4.37
N ARG A 187 9.15 -10.47 4.29
CA ARG A 187 8.17 -10.78 3.23
C ARG A 187 8.37 -9.95 1.97
N CYS A 188 9.28 -8.94 1.99
CA CYS A 188 9.52 -8.07 0.83
C CYS A 188 10.23 -8.84 -0.29
N ALA A 189 9.51 -9.11 -1.37
CA ALA A 189 10.00 -9.90 -2.49
C ALA A 189 10.16 -9.08 -3.79
N LEU A 190 9.74 -7.82 -3.80
CA LEU A 190 9.78 -6.96 -4.97
C LEU A 190 10.18 -5.53 -4.61
N TYR A 191 11.09 -4.96 -5.40
CA TYR A 191 11.41 -3.54 -5.37
C TYR A 191 11.01 -2.88 -6.68
N ILE A 192 10.30 -1.76 -6.62
CA ILE A 192 10.17 -0.84 -7.75
C ILE A 192 11.23 0.24 -7.57
N VAL A 193 12.19 0.28 -8.50
CA VAL A 193 13.35 1.16 -8.42
C VAL A 193 13.18 2.32 -9.39
N MET A 194 13.26 3.55 -8.88
CA MET A 194 13.35 4.75 -9.72
C MET A 194 14.80 5.08 -10.02
N GLY A 195 15.12 5.28 -11.30
CA GLY A 195 16.44 5.69 -11.76
C GLY A 195 16.36 6.32 -13.15
N LYS A 196 17.47 6.90 -13.59
CA LYS A 196 17.61 7.48 -14.93
C LYS A 196 18.22 6.45 -15.88
N THR A 197 17.61 6.28 -17.06
CA THR A 197 18.15 5.48 -18.16
C THR A 197 19.10 6.29 -19.03
N ASP A 198 18.96 7.62 -19.00
CA ASP A 198 19.87 8.59 -19.62
C ASP A 198 20.29 9.58 -18.52
N PRO A 199 21.52 9.49 -18.00
CA PRO A 199 22.01 10.37 -16.94
C PRO A 199 22.07 11.85 -17.34
N ASP A 200 22.18 12.13 -18.64
CA ASP A 200 22.34 13.47 -19.21
C ASP A 200 21.01 14.04 -19.75
N GLY A 201 19.91 13.27 -19.67
CA GLY A 201 18.58 13.61 -20.18
C GLY A 201 17.71 14.45 -19.26
#